data_b3e87c049def4cfc9a70b2f29e9d2943
#
_entry.id   b3e87c049def4cfc9a70b2f29e9d2943
#
_cell.length_a   1.000
_cell.length_b   1.000
_cell.length_c   1.000
_cell.angle_alpha   90.00
_cell.angle_beta   90.00
_cell.angle_gamma   90.00
#
_symmetry.space_group_name_H-M   'P 1'
#
loop_
_entity.id
_entity.type
_entity.pdbx_description
1 polymer ?
#
loop_
_entity_poly.entity_id
_entity_poly.type
_entity_poly.pdbx_seq_one_letter_code
_entity_poly.pdbx_strand_id
1 'polypeptide(L)'
;DRSEVLEAGELVPQMTWGTTPAMTSDITGVIPEPKDAKDERALKYMGLKPGTPVSEIAVNTVFIGSCTNSRIEDLRLAASVVKGHKAAFGVRAMVVPGSAAVRAQAEQEGLDVIFKEAGFEWHRSGCSMCLGMNGDLLMPQQRSASTSNRPYENRQGRGSRTHLVSPLTAAATALTGKMTDPRQFLS
;
A
#
# COMPACT_ATOMS: atom_id res chain seq x y z
N ASP A 1 12.96 -34.08 6.40
CA ASP A 1 11.97 -33.01 6.23
C ASP A 1 12.05 -32.08 7.44
N ARG A 2 11.98 -30.77 7.19
CA ARG A 2 12.01 -29.75 8.23
C ARG A 2 10.62 -29.10 8.29
N SER A 3 9.99 -29.05 9.45
CA SER A 3 8.74 -28.31 9.67
C SER A 3 9.04 -27.07 10.50
N GLU A 4 8.43 -25.95 10.14
CA GLU A 4 8.44 -24.72 10.92
C GLU A 4 7.01 -24.35 11.27
N VAL A 5 6.76 -24.00 12.52
CA VAL A 5 5.45 -23.58 13.01
C VAL A 5 5.52 -22.07 13.25
N LEU A 6 4.59 -21.33 12.65
CA LEU A 6 4.41 -19.90 12.84
C LEU A 6 3.06 -19.66 13.54
N GLU A 7 3.08 -18.96 14.66
CA GLU A 7 1.88 -18.52 15.34
C GLU A 7 1.29 -17.29 14.63
N ALA A 8 0.16 -17.49 13.95
CA ALA A 8 -0.45 -16.45 13.13
C ALA A 8 -0.83 -15.17 13.92
N GLY A 9 -1.12 -15.30 15.21
CA GLY A 9 -1.43 -14.18 16.09
C GLY A 9 -0.24 -13.26 16.39
N GLU A 10 0.99 -13.74 16.20
CA GLU A 10 2.21 -12.97 16.42
C GLU A 10 2.67 -12.20 15.15
N LEU A 11 2.05 -12.49 14.01
CA LEU A 11 2.41 -11.83 12.75
C LEU A 11 2.00 -10.36 12.76
N VAL A 12 2.97 -9.49 12.60
CA VAL A 12 2.77 -8.04 12.47
C VAL A 12 2.58 -7.70 11.00
N PRO A 13 1.67 -6.76 10.64
CA PRO A 13 1.58 -6.25 9.28
C PRO A 13 2.93 -5.75 8.80
N GLN A 14 3.26 -6.04 7.54
CA GLN A 14 4.56 -5.73 6.97
C GLN A 14 4.46 -4.75 5.80
N MET A 15 5.57 -4.07 5.53
CA MET A 15 5.76 -3.23 4.35
C MET A 15 7.13 -3.46 3.72
N THR A 16 7.26 -3.24 2.41
CA THR A 16 8.59 -3.27 1.78
C THR A 16 9.28 -1.92 1.95
N TRP A 17 10.53 -1.94 2.42
CA TRP A 17 11.36 -0.72 2.53
C TRP A 17 12.27 -0.51 1.30
N GLY A 18 12.43 -1.52 0.45
CA GLY A 18 13.35 -1.49 -0.67
C GLY A 18 12.68 -1.79 -2.02
N THR A 19 13.50 -2.21 -2.98
CA THR A 19 13.12 -2.40 -4.38
C THR A 19 12.84 -3.86 -4.76
N THR A 20 12.80 -4.76 -3.78
CA THR A 20 12.44 -6.18 -3.97
C THR A 20 11.45 -6.62 -2.88
N PRO A 21 10.63 -7.67 -3.14
CA PRO A 21 9.70 -8.20 -2.14
C PRO A 21 10.36 -8.74 -0.87
N ALA A 22 11.64 -9.12 -0.93
CA ALA A 22 12.38 -9.64 0.22
C ALA A 22 12.84 -8.54 1.20
N MET A 23 12.82 -7.28 0.78
CA MET A 23 13.23 -6.12 1.59
C MET A 23 12.05 -5.62 2.41
N THR A 24 11.69 -6.33 3.49
CA THR A 24 10.53 -6.05 4.34
C THR A 24 10.92 -5.60 5.74
N SER A 25 10.04 -4.85 6.38
CA SER A 25 10.05 -4.50 7.81
C SER A 25 8.65 -4.61 8.37
N ASP A 26 8.56 -4.88 9.65
CA ASP A 26 7.32 -4.78 10.40
C ASP A 26 6.81 -3.33 10.38
N ILE A 27 5.50 -3.14 10.30
CA ILE A 27 4.87 -1.81 10.28
C ILE A 27 5.17 -1.01 11.54
N THR A 28 5.43 -1.68 12.65
CA THR A 28 5.81 -1.10 13.95
C THR A 28 7.32 -1.01 14.17
N GLY A 29 8.11 -1.45 13.18
CA GLY A 29 9.56 -1.51 13.26
C GLY A 29 10.26 -0.25 12.73
N VAL A 30 11.53 -0.44 12.42
CA VAL A 30 12.40 0.57 11.83
C VAL A 30 13.00 0.07 10.51
N ILE A 31 13.48 0.99 9.69
CA ILE A 31 14.24 0.65 8.49
C ILE A 31 15.56 -0.01 8.90
N PRO A 32 15.88 -1.21 8.38
CA PRO A 32 17.06 -1.96 8.82
C PRO A 32 18.36 -1.32 8.33
N GLU A 33 19.47 -1.67 9.00
CA GLU A 33 20.82 -1.40 8.50
C GLU A 33 21.07 -2.19 7.21
N PRO A 34 21.75 -1.59 6.21
CA PRO A 34 22.09 -2.29 4.98
C PRO A 34 23.09 -3.41 5.25
N LYS A 35 22.84 -4.58 4.69
CA LYS A 35 23.70 -5.77 4.80
C LYS A 35 24.76 -5.84 3.70
N ASP A 36 24.47 -5.21 2.57
CA ASP A 36 25.32 -5.23 1.37
C ASP A 36 25.07 -3.98 0.49
N ALA A 37 25.86 -3.85 -0.57
CA ALA A 37 25.76 -2.74 -1.54
C ALA A 37 24.39 -2.68 -2.26
N LYS A 38 23.65 -3.79 -2.31
CA LYS A 38 22.30 -3.85 -2.90
C LYS A 38 21.28 -3.17 -1.99
N ASP A 39 21.39 -3.41 -0.68
CA ASP A 39 20.57 -2.74 0.32
C ASP A 39 20.87 -1.23 0.36
N GLU A 40 22.15 -0.85 0.32
CA GLU A 40 22.56 0.57 0.25
C GLU A 40 21.95 1.28 -0.97
N ARG A 41 22.01 0.64 -2.14
CA ARG A 41 21.41 1.16 -3.36
C ARG A 41 19.88 1.32 -3.22
N ALA A 42 19.22 0.32 -2.65
CA ALA A 42 17.77 0.35 -2.45
C ALA A 42 17.37 1.48 -1.48
N LEU A 43 18.06 1.62 -0.35
CA LEU A 43 17.83 2.70 0.61
C LEU A 43 18.03 4.08 -0.02
N LYS A 44 19.10 4.25 -0.80
CA LYS A 44 19.39 5.49 -1.54
C LYS A 44 18.27 5.81 -2.53
N TYR A 45 17.82 4.82 -3.32
CA TYR A 45 16.72 4.98 -4.26
C TYR A 45 15.41 5.34 -3.55
N MET A 46 15.08 4.61 -2.49
CA MET A 46 13.88 4.84 -1.70
C MET A 46 13.96 6.11 -0.84
N GLY A 47 15.14 6.72 -0.72
CA GLY A 47 15.36 7.91 0.11
C GLY A 47 15.03 7.66 1.57
N LEU A 48 15.46 6.51 2.08
CA LEU A 48 15.29 6.10 3.46
C LEU A 48 16.64 6.03 4.17
N LYS A 49 16.61 6.28 5.47
CA LYS A 49 17.78 6.15 6.33
C LYS A 49 17.57 4.96 7.27
N PRO A 50 18.61 4.14 7.52
CA PRO A 50 18.55 3.11 8.55
C PRO A 50 18.12 3.71 9.90
N GLY A 51 17.42 2.93 10.71
CA GLY A 51 16.90 3.36 12.00
C GLY A 51 15.65 4.26 11.95
N THR A 52 15.22 4.71 10.76
CA THR A 52 13.99 5.52 10.64
C THR A 52 12.78 4.66 11.03
N PRO A 53 11.92 5.09 11.99
CA PRO A 53 10.68 4.42 12.30
C PRO A 53 9.77 4.33 11.06
N VAL A 54 9.18 3.16 10.80
CA VAL A 54 8.28 2.97 9.67
C VAL A 54 7.09 3.94 9.75
N SER A 55 6.58 4.20 10.93
CA SER A 55 5.48 5.13 11.19
C SER A 55 5.78 6.60 10.83
N GLU A 56 7.03 6.95 10.60
CA GLU A 56 7.42 8.31 10.17
C GLU A 56 7.48 8.46 8.64
N ILE A 57 7.37 7.36 7.90
CA ILE A 57 7.45 7.37 6.45
C ILE A 57 6.16 7.96 5.87
N ALA A 58 6.22 9.21 5.45
CA ALA A 58 5.12 9.88 4.78
C ALA A 58 4.92 9.39 3.35
N VAL A 59 3.67 9.36 2.89
CA VAL A 59 3.29 8.99 1.53
C VAL A 59 2.53 10.12 0.83
N ASN A 60 2.69 10.21 -0.49
CA ASN A 60 1.94 11.15 -1.34
C ASN A 60 0.70 10.48 -1.92
N THR A 61 0.73 9.16 -2.08
CA THR A 61 -0.30 8.41 -2.77
C THR A 61 -0.54 7.08 -2.09
N VAL A 62 -1.79 6.64 -2.09
CA VAL A 62 -2.20 5.30 -1.69
C VAL A 62 -2.92 4.65 -2.85
N PHE A 63 -2.51 3.45 -3.22
CA PHE A 63 -3.10 2.66 -4.28
C PHE A 63 -3.59 1.32 -3.75
N ILE A 64 -4.92 1.13 -3.74
CA ILE A 64 -5.58 -0.15 -3.46
C ILE A 64 -6.04 -0.70 -4.81
N GLY A 65 -5.33 -1.69 -5.33
CA GLY A 65 -5.58 -2.20 -6.67
C GLY A 65 -4.77 -3.45 -6.96
N SER A 66 -4.75 -3.83 -8.20
CA SER A 66 -4.18 -5.03 -8.80
C SER A 66 -5.13 -6.24 -8.80
N CYS A 67 -4.92 -7.14 -9.77
CA CYS A 67 -5.74 -8.36 -9.90
C CYS A 67 -5.57 -9.36 -8.73
N THR A 68 -4.51 -9.21 -7.94
CA THR A 68 -4.20 -10.11 -6.81
C THR A 68 -4.63 -9.57 -5.45
N ASN A 69 -4.66 -8.25 -5.27
CA ASN A 69 -4.86 -7.58 -3.98
C ASN A 69 -5.99 -6.54 -4.01
N SER A 70 -7.00 -6.77 -4.82
CA SER A 70 -8.22 -5.95 -4.91
C SER A 70 -9.41 -6.83 -5.27
N ARG A 71 -9.50 -8.00 -4.63
CA ARG A 71 -10.66 -8.88 -4.63
C ARG A 71 -11.76 -8.28 -3.78
N ILE A 72 -12.93 -8.84 -3.82
CA ILE A 72 -14.06 -8.30 -3.03
C ILE A 72 -13.78 -8.33 -1.53
N GLU A 73 -13.10 -9.36 -1.03
CA GLU A 73 -12.71 -9.49 0.37
C GLU A 73 -11.72 -8.39 0.79
N ASP A 74 -10.74 -8.11 -0.06
CA ASP A 74 -9.74 -7.04 0.15
C ASP A 74 -10.42 -5.67 0.23
N LEU A 75 -11.39 -5.42 -0.67
CA LEU A 75 -12.14 -4.18 -0.69
C LEU A 75 -13.06 -4.03 0.54
N ARG A 76 -13.71 -5.11 0.99
CA ARG A 76 -14.51 -5.11 2.22
C ARG A 76 -13.65 -4.77 3.44
N LEU A 77 -12.48 -5.42 3.56
CA LEU A 77 -11.55 -5.17 4.65
C LEU A 77 -11.02 -3.72 4.62
N ALA A 78 -10.60 -3.23 3.46
CA ALA A 78 -10.13 -1.85 3.33
C ALA A 78 -11.26 -0.84 3.63
N ALA A 79 -12.49 -1.10 3.16
CA ALA A 79 -13.65 -0.28 3.43
C ALA A 79 -13.99 -0.21 4.92
N SER A 80 -13.82 -1.30 5.68
CA SER A 80 -14.06 -1.29 7.13
C SER A 80 -13.13 -0.34 7.88
N VAL A 81 -11.89 -0.17 7.39
CA VAL A 81 -10.91 0.77 7.97
C VAL A 81 -11.26 2.22 7.64
N VAL A 82 -11.72 2.51 6.42
CA VAL A 82 -11.95 3.91 5.99
C VAL A 82 -13.37 4.42 6.29
N LYS A 83 -14.31 3.55 6.64
CA LYS A 83 -15.68 3.90 6.91
C LYS A 83 -15.77 4.91 8.05
N GLY A 84 -16.40 6.06 7.80
CA GLY A 84 -16.55 7.16 8.77
C GLY A 84 -15.30 8.03 8.95
N HIS A 85 -14.23 7.76 8.20
CA HIS A 85 -13.00 8.54 8.21
C HIS A 85 -12.78 9.29 6.90
N LYS A 86 -11.76 10.15 6.86
CA LYS A 86 -11.34 10.87 5.66
C LYS A 86 -9.86 10.62 5.38
N ALA A 87 -9.49 10.50 4.11
CA ALA A 87 -8.10 10.48 3.70
C ALA A 87 -7.39 11.76 4.16
N ALA A 88 -6.13 11.63 4.55
CA ALA A 88 -5.31 12.75 5.01
C ALA A 88 -5.16 13.79 3.91
N PHE A 89 -5.15 15.06 4.30
CA PHE A 89 -4.92 16.17 3.37
C PHE A 89 -3.58 15.98 2.63
N GLY A 90 -3.61 16.16 1.32
CA GLY A 90 -2.41 16.02 0.46
C GLY A 90 -2.10 14.59 0.03
N VAL A 91 -2.86 13.59 0.48
CA VAL A 91 -2.74 12.21 0.01
C VAL A 91 -3.73 11.95 -1.12
N ARG A 92 -3.23 11.55 -2.28
CA ARG A 92 -4.06 11.01 -3.36
C ARG A 92 -4.34 9.54 -3.08
N ALA A 93 -5.55 9.21 -2.68
CA ALA A 93 -5.97 7.83 -2.43
C ALA A 93 -6.86 7.32 -3.56
N MET A 94 -6.55 6.12 -4.09
CA MET A 94 -7.31 5.54 -5.19
C MET A 94 -7.59 4.05 -5.00
N VAL A 95 -8.75 3.63 -5.48
CA VAL A 95 -9.18 2.23 -5.51
C VAL A 95 -9.46 1.79 -6.94
N VAL A 96 -8.83 0.68 -7.34
CA VAL A 96 -9.01 0.06 -8.65
C VAL A 96 -9.42 -1.40 -8.44
N PRO A 97 -10.71 -1.75 -8.53
CA PRO A 97 -11.19 -3.11 -8.36
C PRO A 97 -10.51 -4.10 -9.30
N GLY A 98 -10.21 -5.31 -8.83
CA GLY A 98 -9.41 -6.30 -9.54
C GLY A 98 -10.01 -6.83 -10.85
N SER A 99 -11.34 -6.72 -11.02
CA SER A 99 -12.05 -7.05 -12.25
C SER A 99 -13.37 -6.30 -12.36
N ALA A 100 -13.99 -6.32 -13.54
CA ALA A 100 -15.32 -5.73 -13.75
C ALA A 100 -16.39 -6.40 -12.86
N ALA A 101 -16.30 -7.71 -12.65
CA ALA A 101 -17.20 -8.44 -11.77
C ALA A 101 -17.05 -8.01 -10.31
N VAL A 102 -15.81 -7.91 -9.83
CA VAL A 102 -15.52 -7.40 -8.46
C VAL A 102 -16.02 -5.97 -8.31
N ARG A 103 -15.83 -5.12 -9.31
CA ARG A 103 -16.34 -3.76 -9.30
C ARG A 103 -17.85 -3.71 -9.16
N ALA A 104 -18.57 -4.46 -10.01
CA ALA A 104 -20.03 -4.51 -9.98
C ALA A 104 -20.55 -5.00 -8.62
N GLN A 105 -19.92 -6.04 -8.05
CA GLN A 105 -20.26 -6.53 -6.72
C GLN A 105 -19.98 -5.49 -5.62
N ALA A 106 -18.83 -4.84 -5.65
CA ALA A 106 -18.47 -3.80 -4.69
C ALA A 106 -19.45 -2.61 -4.74
N GLU A 107 -19.89 -2.21 -5.94
CA GLU A 107 -20.90 -1.16 -6.12
C GLU A 107 -22.28 -1.59 -5.61
N GLN A 108 -22.67 -2.87 -5.81
CA GLN A 108 -23.91 -3.41 -5.22
C GLN A 108 -23.89 -3.45 -3.70
N GLU A 109 -22.72 -3.66 -3.10
CA GLU A 109 -22.50 -3.66 -1.65
C GLU A 109 -22.32 -2.23 -1.07
N GLY A 110 -22.26 -1.20 -1.92
CA GLY A 110 -22.07 0.19 -1.52
C GLY A 110 -20.64 0.52 -1.07
N LEU A 111 -19.65 -0.33 -1.38
CA LEU A 111 -18.26 -0.10 -0.99
C LEU A 111 -17.67 1.12 -1.71
N ASP A 112 -18.07 1.37 -2.94
CA ASP A 112 -17.67 2.56 -3.70
C ASP A 112 -18.12 3.86 -3.02
N VAL A 113 -19.31 3.87 -2.41
CA VAL A 113 -19.81 5.01 -1.65
C VAL A 113 -18.93 5.27 -0.44
N ILE A 114 -18.59 4.20 0.32
CA ILE A 114 -17.71 4.30 1.50
C ILE A 114 -16.36 4.91 1.10
N PHE A 115 -15.72 4.40 0.04
CA PHE A 115 -14.44 4.92 -0.43
C PHE A 115 -14.52 6.37 -0.92
N LYS A 116 -15.54 6.71 -1.70
CA LYS A 116 -15.77 8.09 -2.17
C LYS A 116 -16.01 9.06 -1.03
N GLU A 117 -16.84 8.67 -0.05
CA GLU A 117 -17.06 9.46 1.17
C GLU A 117 -15.76 9.65 1.96
N ALA A 118 -14.89 8.65 2.01
CA ALA A 118 -13.56 8.76 2.61
C ALA A 118 -12.57 9.61 1.78
N GLY A 119 -12.94 10.07 0.58
CA GLY A 119 -12.10 10.90 -0.30
C GLY A 119 -11.20 10.11 -1.23
N PHE A 120 -11.48 8.83 -1.46
CA PHE A 120 -10.77 8.02 -2.44
C PHE A 120 -11.35 8.18 -3.85
N GLU A 121 -10.48 8.16 -4.84
CA GLU A 121 -10.86 8.04 -6.24
C GLU A 121 -11.30 6.58 -6.52
N TRP A 122 -12.52 6.39 -7.05
CA TRP A 122 -13.03 5.09 -7.46
C TRP A 122 -12.88 4.91 -8.96
N HIS A 123 -11.97 4.05 -9.37
CA HIS A 123 -11.61 3.86 -10.78
C HIS A 123 -12.32 2.65 -11.43
N ARG A 124 -12.23 2.59 -12.75
CA ARG A 124 -12.57 1.39 -13.51
C ARG A 124 -11.51 0.32 -13.28
N SER A 125 -11.92 -0.96 -13.36
CA SER A 125 -10.98 -2.08 -13.27
C SER A 125 -9.94 -2.00 -14.40
N GLY A 126 -8.67 -2.27 -14.04
CA GLY A 126 -7.56 -2.20 -14.98
C GLY A 126 -6.21 -2.13 -14.26
N CYS A 127 -5.15 -1.97 -15.02
CA CYS A 127 -3.80 -1.90 -14.45
C CYS A 127 -3.50 -0.56 -13.74
N SER A 128 -3.98 0.58 -14.30
CA SER A 128 -3.83 1.90 -13.70
C SER A 128 -2.43 2.10 -13.09
N MET A 129 -2.33 2.63 -11.88
CA MET A 129 -1.07 2.86 -11.18
C MET A 129 -0.30 1.56 -10.84
N CYS A 130 -0.91 0.37 -10.92
CA CYS A 130 -0.17 -0.88 -10.70
C CYS A 130 1.08 -1.01 -11.59
N LEU A 131 1.02 -0.47 -12.82
CA LEU A 131 2.13 -0.43 -13.79
C LEU A 131 2.42 0.99 -14.32
N GLY A 132 1.83 2.02 -13.70
CA GLY A 132 1.95 3.38 -14.21
C GLY A 132 1.35 3.56 -15.60
N MET A 133 0.17 2.99 -15.84
CA MET A 133 -0.55 3.07 -17.10
C MET A 133 -1.68 4.11 -17.02
N ASN A 134 -2.18 4.51 -18.20
CA ASN A 134 -3.33 5.44 -18.33
C ASN A 134 -3.14 6.82 -17.69
N GLY A 135 -1.89 7.30 -17.58
CA GLY A 135 -1.58 8.59 -16.97
C GLY A 135 -1.55 8.58 -15.43
N ASP A 136 -1.86 7.45 -14.80
CA ASP A 136 -1.75 7.28 -13.35
C ASP A 136 -0.30 7.02 -12.96
N LEU A 137 0.48 8.08 -12.88
CA LEU A 137 1.90 8.05 -12.58
C LEU A 137 2.21 8.84 -11.31
N LEU A 138 3.23 8.39 -10.59
CA LEU A 138 3.89 9.18 -9.57
C LEU A 138 4.96 10.07 -10.20
N MET A 139 5.08 11.26 -9.68
CA MET A 139 6.21 12.15 -10.00
C MET A 139 7.50 11.59 -9.38
N PRO A 140 8.67 11.97 -9.90
CA PRO A 140 9.95 11.57 -9.32
C PRO A 140 10.01 11.87 -7.81
N GLN A 141 10.50 10.91 -7.04
CA GLN A 141 10.63 10.94 -5.58
C GLN A 141 9.30 10.89 -4.80
N GLN A 142 8.14 10.99 -5.44
CA GLN A 142 6.88 10.72 -4.77
C GLN A 142 6.83 9.26 -4.28
N ARG A 143 6.18 9.08 -3.15
CA ARG A 143 6.11 7.83 -2.42
C ARG A 143 4.68 7.31 -2.37
N SER A 144 4.51 6.02 -2.61
CA SER A 144 3.20 5.39 -2.47
C SER A 144 3.23 4.20 -1.51
N ALA A 145 2.12 4.02 -0.78
CA ALA A 145 1.72 2.75 -0.22
C ALA A 145 0.82 2.04 -1.23
N SER A 146 1.19 0.84 -1.67
CA SER A 146 0.57 0.19 -2.82
C SER A 146 0.31 -1.29 -2.57
N THR A 147 -0.85 -1.77 -2.98
CA THR A 147 -1.18 -3.20 -2.97
C THR A 147 -0.77 -3.94 -4.25
N SER A 148 0.11 -3.35 -5.05
CA SER A 148 0.73 -4.00 -6.21
C SER A 148 1.45 -5.29 -5.81
N ASN A 149 1.75 -6.15 -6.77
CA ASN A 149 2.33 -7.46 -6.49
C ASN A 149 3.86 -7.49 -6.42
N ARG A 150 4.56 -6.45 -6.86
CA ARG A 150 6.05 -6.36 -6.82
C ARG A 150 6.52 -4.93 -6.72
N PRO A 151 7.50 -4.58 -5.86
CA PRO A 151 8.21 -3.33 -5.91
C PRO A 151 9.43 -3.48 -6.84
N TYR A 152 9.70 -2.46 -7.64
CA TYR A 152 10.95 -2.28 -8.38
C TYR A 152 11.10 -0.80 -8.74
N GLU A 153 12.32 -0.40 -9.06
CA GLU A 153 12.61 0.99 -9.45
C GLU A 153 11.76 1.42 -10.65
N ASN A 154 11.17 2.60 -10.57
CA ASN A 154 10.33 3.22 -11.62
C ASN A 154 8.98 2.54 -11.91
N ARG A 155 8.52 1.62 -11.08
CA ARG A 155 7.29 0.86 -11.34
C ARG A 155 6.07 1.75 -11.59
N GLN A 156 5.87 2.76 -10.77
CA GLN A 156 4.70 3.66 -10.82
C GLN A 156 5.04 5.02 -11.43
N GLY A 157 6.12 5.09 -12.20
CA GLY A 157 6.65 6.30 -12.81
C GLY A 157 8.15 6.46 -12.56
N ARG A 158 8.82 7.24 -13.39
CA ARG A 158 10.27 7.46 -13.30
C ARG A 158 10.63 8.07 -11.94
N GLY A 159 11.52 7.40 -11.19
CA GLY A 159 11.98 7.84 -9.87
C GLY A 159 10.93 7.69 -8.76
N SER A 160 9.81 6.98 -9.00
CA SER A 160 8.79 6.70 -8.00
C SER A 160 9.28 5.75 -6.92
N ARG A 161 8.79 5.92 -5.70
CA ARG A 161 9.13 5.13 -4.52
C ARG A 161 7.91 4.35 -4.05
N THR A 162 7.87 3.07 -4.34
CA THR A 162 6.71 2.21 -4.07
C THR A 162 6.99 1.28 -2.90
N HIS A 163 6.14 1.34 -1.87
CA HIS A 163 6.10 0.38 -0.78
C HIS A 163 4.94 -0.58 -0.98
N LEU A 164 5.20 -1.88 -0.96
CA LEU A 164 4.13 -2.87 -0.92
C LEU A 164 3.58 -2.98 0.50
N VAL A 165 2.27 -2.99 0.58
CA VAL A 165 1.51 -3.14 1.83
C VAL A 165 0.24 -3.95 1.56
N SER A 166 -0.39 -4.45 2.63
CA SER A 166 -1.72 -5.06 2.53
C SER A 166 -2.80 -4.01 2.24
N PRO A 167 -3.98 -4.40 1.74
CA PRO A 167 -5.12 -3.49 1.56
C PRO A 167 -5.53 -2.76 2.85
N LEU A 168 -5.48 -3.44 3.99
CA LEU A 168 -5.74 -2.85 5.31
C LEU A 168 -4.71 -1.77 5.66
N THR A 169 -3.42 -2.08 5.49
CA THR A 169 -2.32 -1.12 5.75
C THR A 169 -2.40 0.07 4.80
N ALA A 170 -2.72 -0.16 3.52
CA ALA A 170 -2.92 0.91 2.55
C ALA A 170 -4.07 1.85 2.98
N ALA A 171 -5.21 1.27 3.39
CA ALA A 171 -6.36 2.03 3.88
C ALA A 171 -6.00 2.89 5.10
N ALA A 172 -5.38 2.31 6.13
CA ALA A 172 -4.94 3.03 7.32
C ALA A 172 -3.91 4.13 7.00
N THR A 173 -2.96 3.84 6.10
CA THR A 173 -1.95 4.80 5.63
C THR A 173 -2.59 5.99 4.90
N ALA A 174 -3.69 5.78 4.17
CA ALA A 174 -4.41 6.87 3.53
C ALA A 174 -5.04 7.85 4.54
N LEU A 175 -5.48 7.34 5.69
CA LEU A 175 -6.12 8.17 6.72
C LEU A 175 -5.12 9.07 7.46
N THR A 176 -3.87 8.65 7.57
CA THR A 176 -2.85 9.37 8.34
C THR A 176 -1.81 10.11 7.49
N GLY A 177 -1.67 9.71 6.22
CA GLY A 177 -0.62 10.20 5.33
C GLY A 177 0.77 9.63 5.61
N LYS A 178 0.89 8.67 6.52
CA LYS A 178 2.13 7.97 6.90
C LYS A 178 1.88 6.48 6.97
N MET A 179 2.94 5.67 6.88
CA MET A 179 2.83 4.23 7.08
C MET A 179 2.22 3.94 8.44
N THR A 180 1.06 3.28 8.46
CA THR A 180 0.25 3.13 9.67
C THR A 180 -0.18 1.68 9.87
N ASP A 181 -0.07 1.23 11.11
CA ASP A 181 -0.58 -0.07 11.53
C ASP A 181 -2.13 -0.08 11.45
N PRO A 182 -2.72 -0.92 10.59
CA PRO A 182 -4.17 -0.95 10.41
C PRO A 182 -4.93 -1.40 11.66
N ARG A 183 -4.26 -2.11 12.59
CA ARG A 183 -4.89 -2.59 13.84
C ARG A 183 -5.40 -1.45 14.73
N GLN A 184 -4.90 -0.23 14.53
CA GLN A 184 -5.39 0.99 15.22
C GLN A 184 -6.81 1.38 14.81
N PHE A 185 -7.31 0.87 13.68
CA PHE A 185 -8.63 1.17 13.11
C PHE A 185 -9.56 -0.05 13.08
N LEU A 186 -9.10 -1.20 13.56
CA LEU A 186 -9.91 -2.40 13.68
C LEU A 186 -10.40 -2.50 15.13
N SER A 187 -11.60 -2.01 15.39
CA SER A 187 -12.31 -2.17 16.67
C SER A 187 -13.20 -3.38 16.66
#